data_0f38b26b576f3d125c78f542c7d77758
#
_entry.id   0f38b26b576f3d125c78f542c7d77758
#
_cell.length_a   1.000
_cell.length_b   1.000
_cell.length_c   1.000
_cell.angle_alpha   90.00
_cell.angle_beta   90.00
_cell.angle_gamma   90.00
#
_symmetry.space_group_name_H-M   'P 1'
#
loop_
_entity.id
_entity.type
_entity.pdbx_description
1 polymer ?
#
loop_
_entity_poly.entity_id
_entity_poly.type
_entity_poly.pdbx_seq_one_letter_code
_entity_poly.pdbx_strand_id
1 'polypeptide(L)'
;MTISSEIGLALIVVVIALTVIVMLCIRWIMLLRSAIKSQGSALQSFHVKAGNIAEQMAPFSSVFPWNPEGFKFLGKPIDGIQFEEDRIILVEFKTGKSQLSKDQRKIRDLVKNQAVYFEEIRLG
;
A
#
# COMPACT_ATOMS: atom_id res chain seq x y z
N MET A 1 19.95 47.63 -47.15
CA MET A 1 19.16 46.71 -46.25
C MET A 1 18.03 47.56 -45.70
N THR A 2 16.80 47.16 -45.97
CA THR A 2 15.62 47.98 -45.62
C THR A 2 15.20 47.71 -44.17
N ILE A 3 14.75 48.72 -43.46
CA ILE A 3 14.28 48.65 -42.06
C ILE A 3 13.30 47.47 -41.83
N SER A 4 12.53 47.12 -42.85
CA SER A 4 11.59 45.96 -42.80
C SER A 4 12.26 44.59 -42.69
N SER A 5 13.50 44.44 -43.22
CA SER A 5 14.23 43.14 -43.12
C SER A 5 14.86 42.94 -41.75
N GLU A 6 15.26 44.01 -41.09
CA GLU A 6 15.80 43.95 -39.73
C GLU A 6 14.72 43.64 -38.67
N ILE A 7 13.54 44.25 -38.85
CA ILE A 7 12.38 43.92 -38.00
C ILE A 7 11.95 42.45 -38.18
N GLY A 8 11.94 41.95 -39.40
CA GLY A 8 11.62 40.53 -39.68
C GLY A 8 12.62 39.58 -39.02
N LEU A 9 13.91 39.86 -39.09
CA LEU A 9 14.95 39.07 -38.43
C LEU A 9 14.83 39.09 -36.93
N ALA A 10 14.57 40.25 -36.32
CA ALA A 10 14.35 40.38 -34.87
C ALA A 10 13.14 39.56 -34.38
N LEU A 11 12.02 39.56 -35.13
CA LEU A 11 10.84 38.77 -34.82
C LEU A 11 11.13 37.27 -34.87
N ILE A 12 11.88 36.79 -35.85
CA ILE A 12 12.27 35.37 -35.94
C ILE A 12 13.11 34.97 -34.72
N VAL A 13 14.07 35.78 -34.33
CA VAL A 13 14.91 35.50 -33.13
C VAL A 13 14.07 35.42 -31.87
N VAL A 14 13.12 36.35 -31.67
CA VAL A 14 12.20 36.33 -30.52
C VAL A 14 11.34 35.06 -30.49
N VAL A 15 10.80 34.67 -31.65
CA VAL A 15 10.00 33.41 -31.73
C VAL A 15 10.84 32.18 -31.39
N ILE A 16 12.07 32.10 -31.91
CA ILE A 16 12.98 30.97 -31.55
C ILE A 16 13.30 31.01 -30.07
N ALA A 17 13.59 32.14 -29.48
CA ALA A 17 13.86 32.23 -28.03
C ALA A 17 12.68 31.81 -27.19
N LEU A 18 11.46 32.22 -27.54
CA LEU A 18 10.23 31.80 -26.86
C LEU A 18 9.98 30.29 -26.96
N THR A 19 10.17 29.70 -28.13
CA THR A 19 10.02 28.26 -28.31
C THR A 19 11.02 27.45 -27.47
N VAL A 20 12.25 27.91 -27.37
CA VAL A 20 13.27 27.29 -26.50
C VAL A 20 12.88 27.39 -25.05
N ILE A 21 12.41 28.55 -24.60
CA ILE A 21 11.96 28.73 -23.20
C ILE A 21 10.77 27.80 -22.89
N VAL A 22 9.79 27.71 -23.77
CA VAL A 22 8.65 26.81 -23.60
C VAL A 22 9.09 25.35 -23.50
N MET A 23 10.00 24.91 -24.36
CA MET A 23 10.54 23.53 -24.29
C MET A 23 11.27 23.27 -22.96
N LEU A 24 12.07 24.20 -22.48
CA LEU A 24 12.75 24.11 -21.20
C LEU A 24 11.75 24.01 -20.03
N CYS A 25 10.71 24.85 -20.05
CA CYS A 25 9.65 24.80 -19.02
C CYS A 25 8.91 23.45 -19.02
N ILE A 26 8.55 22.91 -20.18
CA ILE A 26 7.91 21.59 -20.29
C ILE A 26 8.83 20.50 -19.73
N ARG A 27 10.10 20.54 -20.05
CA ARG A 27 11.09 19.59 -19.56
C ARG A 27 11.23 19.65 -18.03
N TRP A 28 11.26 20.84 -17.46
CA TRP A 28 11.27 21.06 -16.00
C TRP A 28 10.01 20.51 -15.32
N ILE A 29 8.84 20.74 -15.89
CA ILE A 29 7.57 20.23 -15.38
C ILE A 29 7.57 18.68 -15.39
N MET A 30 8.07 18.05 -16.45
CA MET A 30 8.17 16.60 -16.53
C MET A 30 9.13 16.02 -15.48
N LEU A 31 10.27 16.64 -15.25
CA LEU A 31 11.23 16.24 -14.22
C LEU A 31 10.65 16.37 -12.80
N LEU A 32 9.97 17.47 -12.50
CA LEU A 32 9.29 17.67 -11.22
C LEU A 32 8.18 16.63 -10.98
N ARG A 33 7.37 16.35 -11.98
CA ARG A 33 6.32 15.32 -11.89
C ARG A 33 6.91 13.93 -11.64
N SER A 34 8.00 13.59 -12.29
CA SER A 34 8.73 12.34 -12.07
C SER A 34 9.24 12.21 -10.63
N ALA A 35 9.84 13.27 -10.10
CA ALA A 35 10.34 13.30 -8.72
C ALA A 35 9.22 13.15 -7.68
N ILE A 36 8.08 13.83 -7.87
CA ILE A 36 6.91 13.71 -6.98
C ILE A 36 6.35 12.29 -7.01
N LYS A 37 6.25 11.68 -8.20
CA LYS A 37 5.75 10.31 -8.35
C LYS A 37 6.65 9.28 -7.64
N SER A 38 7.97 9.44 -7.71
CA SER A 38 8.92 8.55 -7.04
C SER A 38 8.84 8.64 -5.51
N GLN A 39 8.66 9.85 -4.97
CA GLN A 39 8.46 10.05 -3.53
C GLN A 39 7.15 9.44 -3.03
N GLY A 40 6.07 9.59 -3.80
CA GLY A 40 4.77 8.99 -3.46
C GLY A 40 4.83 7.46 -3.38
N SER A 41 5.52 6.80 -4.31
CA SER A 41 5.71 5.35 -4.30
C SER A 41 6.59 4.86 -3.14
N ALA A 42 7.63 5.60 -2.78
CA ALA A 42 8.47 5.29 -1.63
C ALA A 42 7.70 5.40 -0.31
N LEU A 43 6.89 6.45 -0.14
CA LEU A 43 6.05 6.65 1.04
C LEU A 43 5.00 5.53 1.16
N GLN A 44 4.35 5.16 0.06
CA GLN A 44 3.39 4.05 0.03
C GLN A 44 4.04 2.71 0.40
N SER A 45 5.25 2.43 -0.10
CA SER A 45 6.00 1.23 0.26
C SER A 45 6.38 1.21 1.74
N PHE A 46 6.71 2.36 2.31
CA PHE A 46 6.99 2.50 3.74
C PHE A 46 5.75 2.21 4.59
N HIS A 47 4.58 2.76 4.22
CA HIS A 47 3.33 2.48 4.93
C HIS A 47 2.93 1.00 4.90
N VAL A 48 3.11 0.32 3.77
CA VAL A 48 2.86 -1.12 3.65
C VAL A 48 3.82 -1.92 4.54
N LYS A 49 5.12 -1.59 4.54
CA LYS A 49 6.11 -2.26 5.42
C LYS A 49 5.83 -2.00 6.90
N ALA A 50 5.49 -0.78 7.27
CA ALA A 50 5.14 -0.45 8.66
C ALA A 50 3.87 -1.19 9.12
N GLY A 51 2.86 -1.33 8.25
CA GLY A 51 1.67 -2.14 8.52
C GLY A 51 2.01 -3.60 8.80
N ASN A 52 2.82 -4.21 7.95
CA ASN A 52 3.25 -5.60 8.13
C ASN A 52 4.04 -5.83 9.44
N ILE A 53 4.89 -4.89 9.83
CA ILE A 53 5.61 -4.95 11.11
C ILE A 53 4.63 -4.84 12.28
N ALA A 54 3.67 -3.92 12.22
CA ALA A 54 2.66 -3.76 13.25
C ALA A 54 1.82 -5.04 13.43
N GLU A 55 1.43 -5.70 12.34
CA GLU A 55 0.71 -6.98 12.38
C GLU A 55 1.56 -8.10 13.01
N GLN A 56 2.85 -8.20 12.69
CA GLN A 56 3.76 -9.18 13.28
C GLN A 56 4.02 -8.95 14.77
N MET A 57 3.97 -7.70 15.22
CA MET A 57 4.17 -7.34 16.63
C MET A 57 2.86 -7.28 17.43
N ALA A 58 1.71 -7.37 16.77
CA ALA A 58 0.41 -7.24 17.40
C ALA A 58 0.15 -8.24 18.55
N PRO A 59 0.54 -9.53 18.47
CA PRO A 59 0.35 -10.47 19.58
C PRO A 59 1.16 -10.12 20.82
N PHE A 60 2.20 -9.32 20.69
CA PHE A 60 3.07 -8.87 21.80
C PHE A 60 2.71 -7.48 22.32
N SER A 61 1.65 -6.87 21.80
CA SER A 61 1.19 -5.55 22.20
C SER A 61 0.23 -5.63 23.39
N SER A 62 0.13 -4.53 24.14
CA SER A 62 -0.80 -4.41 25.29
C SER A 62 -2.29 -4.47 24.92
N VAL A 63 -2.62 -4.36 23.64
CA VAL A 63 -4.01 -4.47 23.14
C VAL A 63 -4.40 -5.90 22.78
N PHE A 64 -3.44 -6.84 22.73
CA PHE A 64 -3.74 -8.25 22.50
C PHE A 64 -4.29 -8.88 23.80
N PRO A 65 -5.53 -9.40 23.79
CA PRO A 65 -6.22 -9.76 25.03
C PRO A 65 -5.86 -11.16 25.56
N TRP A 66 -5.05 -11.94 24.83
CA TRP A 66 -4.73 -13.33 25.18
C TRP A 66 -3.22 -13.51 25.41
N ASN A 67 -2.83 -14.71 25.92
CA ASN A 67 -1.43 -15.07 26.06
C ASN A 67 -0.78 -15.24 24.67
N PRO A 68 0.26 -14.47 24.34
CA PRO A 68 0.96 -14.57 23.03
C PRO A 68 1.52 -15.96 22.73
N GLU A 69 1.83 -16.78 23.74
CA GLU A 69 2.36 -18.13 23.52
C GLU A 69 1.37 -19.06 22.81
N GLY A 70 0.06 -18.84 23.02
CA GLY A 70 -1.02 -19.54 22.35
C GLY A 70 -1.28 -19.09 20.91
N PHE A 71 -0.65 -17.98 20.48
CA PHE A 71 -0.86 -17.45 19.15
C PHE A 71 0.05 -18.08 18.11
N LYS A 72 -0.52 -18.46 16.96
CA LYS A 72 0.23 -18.96 15.79
C LYS A 72 -0.15 -18.18 14.54
N PHE A 73 0.85 -17.68 13.84
CA PHE A 73 0.66 -17.01 12.54
C PHE A 73 0.24 -18.02 11.48
N LEU A 74 -0.76 -17.67 10.67
CA LEU A 74 -1.21 -18.44 9.52
C LEU A 74 -0.83 -17.77 8.19
N GLY A 75 -0.96 -16.45 8.12
CA GLY A 75 -0.81 -15.67 6.90
C GLY A 75 -2.17 -15.48 6.19
N LYS A 76 -2.14 -15.20 4.87
CA LYS A 76 -3.37 -14.96 4.13
C LYS A 76 -4.27 -16.20 4.10
N PRO A 77 -5.59 -16.04 4.19
CA PRO A 77 -6.36 -14.78 4.28
C PRO A 77 -6.55 -14.23 5.70
N ILE A 78 -6.15 -14.95 6.75
CA ILE A 78 -6.28 -14.60 8.17
C ILE A 78 -4.89 -14.56 8.78
N ASP A 79 -4.60 -13.58 9.62
CA ASP A 79 -3.26 -13.39 10.19
C ASP A 79 -2.83 -14.53 11.11
N GLY A 80 -3.75 -15.06 11.93
CA GLY A 80 -3.38 -16.12 12.84
C GLY A 80 -4.54 -16.79 13.54
N ILE A 81 -4.13 -17.69 14.43
CA ILE A 81 -5.01 -18.48 15.27
C ILE A 81 -4.51 -18.41 16.72
N GLN A 82 -5.41 -18.18 17.66
CA GLN A 82 -5.15 -18.25 19.09
C GLN A 82 -5.74 -19.54 19.64
N PHE A 83 -4.94 -20.28 20.37
CA PHE A 83 -5.36 -21.47 21.10
C PHE A 83 -5.56 -21.12 22.57
N GLU A 84 -6.78 -21.30 23.06
CA GLU A 84 -7.15 -21.21 24.48
C GLU A 84 -7.55 -22.58 24.99
N GLU A 85 -7.70 -22.76 26.30
CA GLU A 85 -8.08 -24.05 26.90
C GLU A 85 -9.44 -24.55 26.43
N ASP A 86 -10.38 -23.64 26.17
CA ASP A 86 -11.78 -23.97 25.87
C ASP A 86 -12.21 -23.64 24.44
N ARG A 87 -11.34 -23.01 23.64
CA ARG A 87 -11.69 -22.52 22.30
C ARG A 87 -10.49 -22.21 21.43
N ILE A 88 -10.77 -22.14 20.14
CA ILE A 88 -9.85 -21.68 19.10
C ILE A 88 -10.41 -20.41 18.49
N ILE A 89 -9.57 -19.38 18.31
CA ILE A 89 -9.98 -18.07 17.84
C ILE A 89 -9.19 -17.72 16.58
N LEU A 90 -9.88 -17.45 15.46
CA LEU A 90 -9.25 -16.89 14.27
C LEU A 90 -9.06 -15.38 14.48
N VAL A 91 -7.84 -14.92 14.30
CA VAL A 91 -7.44 -13.55 14.61
C VAL A 91 -7.01 -12.82 13.33
N GLU A 92 -7.54 -11.63 13.15
CA GLU A 92 -7.17 -10.73 12.08
C GLU A 92 -6.85 -9.36 12.67
N PHE A 93 -5.63 -8.87 12.44
CA PHE A 93 -5.20 -7.55 12.89
C PHE A 93 -5.56 -6.47 11.88
N LYS A 94 -6.05 -5.35 12.35
CA LYS A 94 -6.37 -4.19 11.52
C LYS A 94 -5.76 -2.93 12.10
N THR A 95 -5.14 -2.13 11.26
CA THR A 95 -4.56 -0.85 11.63
C THR A 95 -5.36 0.32 11.03
N GLY A 96 -5.47 1.40 11.78
CA GLY A 96 -6.14 2.62 11.34
C GLY A 96 -7.61 2.40 10.93
N LYS A 97 -7.94 2.79 9.69
CA LYS A 97 -9.31 2.67 9.14
C LYS A 97 -9.48 1.45 8.21
N SER A 98 -8.54 0.50 8.23
CA SER A 98 -8.61 -0.67 7.35
C SER A 98 -9.80 -1.56 7.67
N GLN A 99 -10.44 -2.12 6.63
CA GLN A 99 -11.63 -2.96 6.74
C GLN A 99 -11.29 -4.40 6.35
N LEU A 100 -12.11 -5.35 6.81
CA LEU A 100 -11.99 -6.73 6.38
C LEU A 100 -12.13 -6.87 4.87
N SER A 101 -11.27 -7.65 4.24
CA SER A 101 -11.39 -8.03 2.83
C SER A 101 -12.63 -8.89 2.58
N LYS A 102 -12.96 -9.15 1.31
CA LYS A 102 -14.05 -10.03 0.94
C LYS A 102 -13.86 -11.45 1.52
N ASP A 103 -12.64 -11.99 1.42
CA ASP A 103 -12.32 -13.34 1.89
C ASP A 103 -12.34 -13.42 3.41
N GLN A 104 -11.84 -12.42 4.10
CA GLN A 104 -11.89 -12.32 5.57
C GLN A 104 -13.32 -12.23 6.09
N ARG A 105 -14.19 -11.47 5.42
CA ARG A 105 -15.63 -11.45 5.75
C ARG A 105 -16.29 -12.81 5.56
N LYS A 106 -15.97 -13.51 4.46
CA LYS A 106 -16.48 -14.85 4.21
C LYS A 106 -16.06 -15.83 5.32
N ILE A 107 -14.81 -15.82 5.74
CA ILE A 107 -14.30 -16.67 6.83
C ILE A 107 -15.00 -16.32 8.14
N ARG A 108 -15.10 -15.06 8.49
CA ARG A 108 -15.85 -14.61 9.67
C ARG A 108 -17.28 -15.17 9.68
N ASP A 109 -17.96 -15.13 8.55
CA ASP A 109 -19.34 -15.56 8.42
C ASP A 109 -19.46 -17.10 8.50
N LEU A 110 -18.47 -17.85 7.97
CA LEU A 110 -18.37 -19.32 8.18
C LEU A 110 -18.18 -19.68 9.65
N VAL A 111 -17.31 -18.97 10.36
CA VAL A 111 -17.12 -19.18 11.81
C VAL A 111 -18.39 -18.87 12.60
N LYS A 112 -19.07 -17.77 12.29
CA LYS A 112 -20.35 -17.41 12.92
C LYS A 112 -21.45 -18.45 12.71
N ASN A 113 -21.43 -19.10 11.54
CA ASN A 113 -22.37 -20.15 11.18
C ASN A 113 -21.94 -21.55 11.67
N GLN A 114 -20.88 -21.63 12.50
CA GLN A 114 -20.32 -22.89 13.00
C GLN A 114 -19.88 -23.86 11.89
N ALA A 115 -19.53 -23.37 10.72
CA ALA A 115 -19.09 -24.12 9.55
C ALA A 115 -17.57 -24.28 9.53
N VAL A 116 -17.01 -24.74 10.65
CA VAL A 116 -15.59 -25.03 10.84
C VAL A 116 -15.49 -26.47 11.34
N TYR A 117 -14.69 -27.29 10.63
CA TYR A 117 -14.59 -28.72 10.87
C TYR A 117 -13.15 -29.12 11.14
N PHE A 118 -12.97 -30.21 11.87
CA PHE A 118 -11.68 -30.88 12.05
C PHE A 118 -11.66 -32.19 11.25
N GLU A 119 -10.64 -32.37 10.42
CA GLU A 119 -10.46 -33.56 9.59
C GLU A 119 -9.08 -34.16 9.83
N GLU A 120 -9.06 -35.47 10.13
CA GLU A 120 -7.83 -36.27 10.24
C GLU A 120 -7.61 -37.07 8.96
N ILE A 121 -6.50 -36.81 8.26
CA ILE A 121 -6.14 -37.51 7.02
C ILE A 121 -4.90 -38.36 7.30
N ARG A 122 -5.01 -39.69 7.10
CA ARG A 122 -3.89 -40.60 7.22
C ARG A 122 -3.28 -40.88 5.85
N LEU A 123 -1.99 -40.55 5.74
CA LEU A 123 -1.22 -40.86 4.54
C LEU A 123 -0.62 -42.25 4.73
N GLY A 124 -0.95 -43.19 3.82
CA GLY A 124 -0.47 -44.57 3.81
C GLY A 124 0.98 -44.69 3.38
#